data_89d72655b3379bbdd675eefdf49aa550
#
_entry.id   89d72655b3379bbdd675eefdf49aa550
#
_cell.length_a   1.000
_cell.length_b   1.000
_cell.length_c   1.000
_cell.angle_alpha   90.00
_cell.angle_beta   90.00
_cell.angle_gamma   90.00
#
_symmetry.space_group_name_H-M   'P 1'
#
loop_
_entity.id
_entity.type
_entity.pdbx_description
1 polymer ?
#
loop_
_entity_poly.entity_id
_entity_poly.type
_entity_poly.pdbx_seq_one_letter_code
_entity_poly.pdbx_strand_id
1 'polypeptide(L)'
;YITMSDIKKADGKLGVMVVGLGAVTTTFMTGVLMTRKGLAKPVGSMTQYDKIRVGEGENKKYLKYNQIVPLADLNDIVFGAWDVYPANAYESAMHAEVLKEKDITPVKDELEQIVPMKAAFDHNYAKRLDGDNIMVGKTRWEMVEQLREDIRNFKKEKGVDRVVVLWAASTEVYVPVDEKCHYKLADLEAAMKADDKEHIAPSMCYAYAALAEGAPFIMGAPNTCLLYTSDAADE
;
A
#
# COMPACT_ATOMS: atom_id res chain seq x y z
N TYR A 1 2.89 -29.73 -11.03
CA TYR A 1 3.17 -28.86 -12.20
C TYR A 1 1.89 -28.09 -12.51
N ILE A 2 1.91 -26.74 -12.35
CA ILE A 2 0.80 -25.87 -12.79
C ILE A 2 0.94 -25.73 -14.31
N THR A 3 -0.08 -26.14 -15.04
CA THR A 3 -0.12 -25.93 -16.48
C THR A 3 -0.55 -24.49 -16.77
N MET A 4 0.05 -23.83 -17.77
CA MET A 4 -0.24 -22.44 -18.12
C MET A 4 -1.72 -22.18 -18.49
N SER A 5 -2.48 -23.25 -18.82
CA SER A 5 -3.92 -23.21 -19.10
C SER A 5 -4.79 -22.94 -17.85
N ASP A 6 -4.24 -23.11 -16.64
CA ASP A 6 -4.99 -22.99 -15.39
C ASP A 6 -4.92 -21.60 -14.75
N ILE A 7 -4.14 -20.69 -15.37
CA ILE A 7 -3.95 -19.33 -14.85
C ILE A 7 -5.05 -18.43 -15.41
N LYS A 8 -6.01 -18.09 -14.56
CA LYS A 8 -7.03 -17.10 -14.88
C LYS A 8 -6.46 -15.70 -14.73
N LYS A 9 -6.81 -14.79 -15.65
CA LYS A 9 -6.51 -13.37 -15.48
C LYS A 9 -7.15 -12.85 -14.17
N ALA A 10 -6.53 -11.85 -13.58
CA ALA A 10 -7.13 -11.13 -12.47
C ALA A 10 -8.35 -10.36 -12.98
N ASP A 11 -9.53 -10.67 -12.43
CA ASP A 11 -10.79 -10.02 -12.79
C ASP A 11 -11.08 -8.83 -11.86
N GLY A 12 -11.77 -7.83 -12.41
CA GLY A 12 -12.22 -6.66 -11.67
C GLY A 12 -11.10 -5.67 -11.31
N LYS A 13 -11.49 -4.58 -10.64
CA LYS A 13 -10.60 -3.51 -10.26
C LYS A 13 -9.83 -3.83 -8.98
N LEU A 14 -8.56 -3.41 -8.95
CA LEU A 14 -7.69 -3.49 -7.78
C LEU A 14 -7.54 -2.11 -7.14
N GLY A 15 -8.00 -1.97 -5.91
CA GLY A 15 -7.68 -0.81 -5.07
C GLY A 15 -6.27 -0.94 -4.49
N VAL A 16 -5.44 0.06 -4.71
CA VAL A 16 -4.14 0.20 -4.06
C VAL A 16 -4.24 1.37 -3.10
N MET A 17 -4.38 1.06 -1.82
CA MET A 17 -4.48 2.05 -0.76
C MET A 17 -3.12 2.20 -0.08
N VAL A 18 -2.59 3.41 -0.08
CA VAL A 18 -1.22 3.67 0.35
C VAL A 18 -1.21 4.49 1.64
N VAL A 19 -0.41 4.08 2.59
CA VAL A 19 -0.10 4.86 3.78
C VAL A 19 1.14 5.69 3.49
N GLY A 20 0.98 7.01 3.45
CA GLY A 20 2.04 7.95 3.07
C GLY A 20 1.99 8.34 1.59
N LEU A 21 1.52 9.55 1.31
CA LEU A 21 1.40 10.13 -0.04
C LEU A 21 2.64 10.98 -0.39
N GLY A 22 3.84 10.48 -0.03
CA GLY A 22 5.11 11.16 -0.26
C GLY A 22 5.76 10.83 -1.62
N ALA A 23 7.07 11.06 -1.70
CA ALA A 23 7.88 10.95 -2.92
C ALA A 23 7.76 9.59 -3.62
N VAL A 24 7.86 8.49 -2.88
CA VAL A 24 7.76 7.13 -3.45
C VAL A 24 6.38 6.89 -4.04
N THR A 25 5.34 7.18 -3.26
CA THR A 25 3.94 6.97 -3.65
C THR A 25 3.57 7.78 -4.87
N THR A 26 3.84 9.07 -4.87
CA THR A 26 3.50 9.96 -5.99
C THR A 26 4.29 9.60 -7.26
N THR A 27 5.53 9.12 -7.12
CA THR A 27 6.34 8.68 -8.26
C THR A 27 5.75 7.46 -8.95
N PHE A 28 5.37 6.41 -8.21
CA PHE A 28 4.80 5.23 -8.87
C PHE A 28 3.36 5.48 -9.37
N MET A 29 2.55 6.27 -8.66
CA MET A 29 1.22 6.65 -9.15
C MET A 29 1.30 7.41 -10.47
N THR A 30 2.17 8.43 -10.55
CA THR A 30 2.44 9.16 -11.78
C THR A 30 2.91 8.21 -12.89
N GLY A 31 3.83 7.29 -12.61
CA GLY A 31 4.33 6.30 -13.57
C GLY A 31 3.23 5.40 -14.13
N VAL A 32 2.31 4.93 -13.29
CA VAL A 32 1.15 4.13 -13.72
C VAL A 32 0.22 4.95 -14.61
N LEU A 33 -0.13 6.17 -14.19
CA LEU A 33 -1.03 7.06 -14.94
C LEU A 33 -0.43 7.48 -16.30
N MET A 34 0.85 7.81 -16.33
CA MET A 34 1.58 8.11 -17.58
C MET A 34 1.61 6.90 -18.52
N THR A 35 1.79 5.70 -17.98
CA THR A 35 1.78 4.46 -18.76
C THR A 35 0.40 4.19 -19.36
N ARG A 36 -0.68 4.41 -18.60
CA ARG A 36 -2.07 4.31 -19.09
C ARG A 36 -2.33 5.20 -20.30
N LYS A 37 -1.79 6.42 -20.27
CA LYS A 37 -1.92 7.39 -21.37
C LYS A 37 -0.95 7.10 -22.53
N GLY A 38 -0.10 6.08 -22.44
CA GLY A 38 0.90 5.77 -23.45
C GLY A 38 2.06 6.78 -23.52
N LEU A 39 2.19 7.64 -22.50
CA LEU A 39 3.22 8.68 -22.42
C LEU A 39 4.54 8.20 -21.81
N ALA A 40 4.49 7.07 -21.11
CA ALA A 40 5.67 6.42 -20.53
C ALA A 40 5.61 4.90 -20.72
N LYS A 41 6.78 4.25 -20.62
CA LYS A 41 6.89 2.80 -20.54
C LYS A 41 7.13 2.39 -19.09
N PRO A 42 6.58 1.26 -18.62
CA PRO A 42 6.74 0.81 -17.22
C PRO A 42 8.11 0.15 -16.99
N VAL A 43 9.18 0.79 -17.37
CA VAL A 43 10.56 0.23 -17.35
C VAL A 43 11.05 -0.10 -15.94
N GLY A 44 10.50 0.55 -14.91
CA GLY A 44 10.77 0.26 -13.51
C GLY A 44 10.03 -0.96 -12.95
N SER A 45 9.09 -1.54 -13.72
CA SER A 45 8.30 -2.69 -13.31
C SER A 45 8.67 -3.93 -14.13
N MET A 46 9.42 -4.84 -13.53
CA MET A 46 9.80 -6.10 -14.14
C MET A 46 8.57 -6.87 -14.64
N THR A 47 7.52 -6.94 -13.85
CA THR A 47 6.30 -7.68 -14.18
C THR A 47 5.50 -7.08 -15.34
N GLN A 48 5.66 -5.81 -15.64
CA GLN A 48 4.97 -5.11 -16.73
C GLN A 48 5.81 -4.99 -17.99
N TYR A 49 7.12 -4.91 -17.86
CA TYR A 49 8.03 -4.60 -18.98
C TYR A 49 8.79 -5.83 -19.49
N ASP A 50 9.29 -6.67 -18.60
CA ASP A 50 10.16 -7.77 -18.93
C ASP A 50 9.44 -9.07 -19.30
N LYS A 51 10.24 -10.02 -19.78
CA LYS A 51 9.82 -11.37 -20.14
C LYS A 51 10.61 -12.38 -19.34
N ILE A 52 9.94 -13.45 -18.94
CA ILE A 52 10.57 -14.61 -18.31
C ILE A 52 10.80 -15.71 -19.34
N ARG A 53 11.93 -16.37 -19.24
CA ARG A 53 12.24 -17.56 -20.03
C ARG A 53 11.54 -18.78 -19.42
N VAL A 54 10.73 -19.47 -20.23
CA VAL A 54 10.02 -20.69 -19.87
C VAL A 54 10.44 -21.83 -20.80
N GLY A 55 10.61 -23.04 -20.27
CA GLY A 55 11.02 -24.23 -21.01
C GLY A 55 12.53 -24.38 -21.14
N GLU A 56 12.96 -25.54 -21.67
CA GLU A 56 14.35 -25.94 -21.84
C GLU A 56 14.62 -26.33 -23.29
N GLY A 57 15.91 -26.38 -23.69
CA GLY A 57 16.35 -26.78 -25.00
C GLY A 57 15.71 -25.98 -26.14
N GLU A 58 15.16 -26.66 -27.12
CA GLU A 58 14.48 -26.07 -28.29
C GLU A 58 13.07 -25.52 -27.95
N ASN A 59 12.51 -25.94 -26.79
CA ASN A 59 11.21 -25.49 -26.33
C ASN A 59 11.26 -24.16 -25.52
N LYS A 60 12.38 -23.47 -25.52
CA LYS A 60 12.53 -22.17 -24.86
C LYS A 60 11.60 -21.13 -25.47
N LYS A 61 10.79 -20.47 -24.60
CA LYS A 61 9.93 -19.35 -24.97
C LYS A 61 10.15 -18.20 -24.00
N TYR A 62 9.95 -16.97 -24.49
CA TYR A 62 9.99 -15.76 -23.69
C TYR A 62 8.57 -15.20 -23.58
N LEU A 63 8.00 -15.27 -22.41
CA LEU A 63 6.63 -14.84 -22.13
C LEU A 63 6.62 -13.64 -21.21
N LYS A 64 5.65 -12.75 -21.38
CA LYS A 64 5.43 -11.67 -20.40
C LYS A 64 4.91 -12.26 -19.09
N TYR A 65 5.22 -11.61 -17.97
CA TYR A 65 4.77 -12.07 -16.66
C TYR A 65 3.25 -12.20 -16.55
N ASN A 66 2.49 -11.25 -17.11
CA ASN A 66 1.02 -11.30 -17.13
C ASN A 66 0.42 -12.43 -17.99
N GLN A 67 1.26 -13.17 -18.72
CA GLN A 67 0.84 -14.40 -19.40
C GLN A 67 1.04 -15.65 -18.54
N ILE A 68 1.72 -15.51 -17.39
CA ILE A 68 2.12 -16.63 -16.51
C ILE A 68 1.48 -16.49 -15.13
N VAL A 69 1.29 -15.27 -14.64
CA VAL A 69 0.66 -14.97 -13.35
C VAL A 69 -0.52 -14.02 -13.53
N PRO A 70 -1.57 -14.14 -12.70
CA PRO A 70 -2.79 -13.33 -12.81
C PRO A 70 -2.56 -11.92 -12.24
N LEU A 71 -1.78 -11.11 -12.95
CA LEU A 71 -1.55 -9.71 -12.57
C LEU A 71 -2.76 -8.85 -12.91
N ALA A 72 -3.02 -7.83 -12.10
CA ALA A 72 -3.98 -6.79 -12.43
C ALA A 72 -3.46 -5.96 -13.62
N ASP A 73 -4.36 -5.58 -14.53
CA ASP A 73 -4.04 -4.61 -15.58
C ASP A 73 -3.83 -3.23 -14.94
N LEU A 74 -2.88 -2.45 -15.48
CA LEU A 74 -2.64 -1.09 -14.97
C LEU A 74 -3.87 -0.20 -15.08
N ASN A 75 -4.76 -0.44 -16.05
CA ASN A 75 -6.01 0.31 -16.20
C ASN A 75 -7.05 -0.02 -15.13
N ASP A 76 -6.92 -1.17 -14.48
CA ASP A 76 -7.84 -1.64 -13.44
C ASP A 76 -7.40 -1.27 -12.03
N ILE A 77 -6.27 -0.57 -11.88
CA ILE A 77 -5.80 -0.10 -10.56
C ILE A 77 -6.50 1.22 -10.20
N VAL A 78 -7.01 1.30 -8.99
CA VAL A 78 -7.59 2.53 -8.41
C VAL A 78 -6.79 2.89 -7.16
N PHE A 79 -6.34 4.14 -7.07
CA PHE A 79 -5.53 4.60 -5.94
C PHE A 79 -6.37 5.25 -4.86
N GLY A 80 -5.98 5.00 -3.60
CA GLY A 80 -6.38 5.72 -2.40
C GLY A 80 -5.18 5.93 -1.51
N ALA A 81 -5.27 6.86 -0.55
CA ALA A 81 -4.16 7.12 0.36
C ALA A 81 -4.65 7.58 1.73
N TRP A 82 -3.81 7.39 2.74
CA TRP A 82 -3.83 8.10 4.01
C TRP A 82 -2.52 8.88 4.15
N ASP A 83 -2.60 10.11 4.59
CA ASP A 83 -1.41 10.90 4.86
C ASP A 83 -1.66 11.88 6.01
N VAL A 84 -0.60 12.25 6.72
CA VAL A 84 -0.63 13.27 7.78
C VAL A 84 -0.77 14.68 7.22
N TYR A 85 -0.50 14.88 5.93
CA TYR A 85 -0.72 16.13 5.22
C TYR A 85 -1.96 16.05 4.33
N PRO A 86 -2.78 17.11 4.25
CA PRO A 86 -4.02 17.08 3.48
C PRO A 86 -3.84 17.27 1.97
N ALA A 87 -2.61 17.52 1.50
CA ALA A 87 -2.29 17.76 0.10
C ALA A 87 -2.67 16.56 -0.79
N ASN A 88 -3.31 16.81 -1.93
CA ASN A 88 -3.61 15.77 -2.91
C ASN A 88 -2.33 15.23 -3.59
N ALA A 89 -2.47 14.16 -4.38
CA ALA A 89 -1.30 13.50 -4.97
C ALA A 89 -0.54 14.39 -5.96
N TYR A 90 -1.20 15.35 -6.62
CA TYR A 90 -0.51 16.30 -7.50
C TYR A 90 0.34 17.29 -6.69
N GLU A 91 -0.24 17.90 -5.66
CA GLU A 91 0.47 18.83 -4.77
C GLU A 91 1.63 18.14 -4.07
N SER A 92 1.41 16.91 -3.59
CA SER A 92 2.45 16.10 -2.95
C SER A 92 3.57 15.72 -3.91
N ALA A 93 3.25 15.39 -5.19
CA ALA A 93 4.25 15.11 -6.21
C ALA A 93 5.11 16.34 -6.55
N MET A 94 4.48 17.51 -6.62
CA MET A 94 5.17 18.78 -6.84
C MET A 94 6.08 19.14 -5.67
N HIS A 95 5.58 18.98 -4.45
CA HIS A 95 6.35 19.25 -3.23
C HIS A 95 7.54 18.29 -3.04
N ALA A 96 7.40 17.03 -3.46
CA ALA A 96 8.45 16.03 -3.33
C ALA A 96 9.68 16.31 -4.22
N GLU A 97 9.53 17.09 -5.29
CA GLU A 97 10.60 17.49 -6.25
C GLU A 97 11.40 16.31 -6.84
N VAL A 98 10.85 15.10 -6.84
CA VAL A 98 11.49 13.90 -7.41
C VAL A 98 11.26 13.83 -8.92
N LEU A 99 10.05 14.11 -9.36
CA LEU A 99 9.67 14.19 -10.75
C LEU A 99 9.68 15.64 -11.23
N LYS A 100 10.00 15.84 -12.52
CA LYS A 100 9.90 17.16 -13.11
C LYS A 100 8.44 17.50 -13.39
N GLU A 101 8.10 18.77 -13.34
CA GLU A 101 6.74 19.25 -13.64
C GLU A 101 6.18 18.72 -14.96
N LYS A 102 7.02 18.68 -16.01
CA LYS A 102 6.63 18.12 -17.34
C LYS A 102 6.20 16.65 -17.29
N ASP A 103 6.65 15.89 -16.29
CA ASP A 103 6.33 14.47 -16.14
C ASP A 103 5.05 14.28 -15.28
N ILE A 104 4.68 15.29 -14.49
CA ILE A 104 3.51 15.26 -13.60
C ILE A 104 2.29 15.90 -14.27
N THR A 105 2.48 17.03 -14.96
CA THR A 105 1.41 17.82 -15.59
C THR A 105 0.49 17.00 -16.50
N PRO A 106 0.97 16.06 -17.34
CA PRO A 106 0.08 15.28 -18.20
C PRO A 106 -0.96 14.42 -17.49
N VAL A 107 -0.77 14.16 -16.19
CA VAL A 107 -1.65 13.34 -15.34
C VAL A 107 -2.18 14.12 -14.12
N LYS A 108 -2.13 15.43 -14.21
CA LYS A 108 -2.56 16.34 -13.13
C LYS A 108 -3.98 16.05 -12.67
N ASP A 109 -4.93 16.00 -13.58
CA ASP A 109 -6.35 15.86 -13.26
C ASP A 109 -6.64 14.57 -12.49
N GLU A 110 -5.95 13.48 -12.83
CA GLU A 110 -6.08 12.20 -12.14
C GLU A 110 -5.41 12.23 -10.76
N LEU A 111 -4.25 12.87 -10.64
CA LEU A 111 -3.54 13.00 -9.37
C LEU A 111 -4.30 13.90 -8.39
N GLU A 112 -4.92 15.00 -8.85
CA GLU A 112 -5.73 15.89 -8.01
C GLU A 112 -6.94 15.19 -7.39
N GLN A 113 -7.46 14.14 -8.02
CA GLN A 113 -8.57 13.35 -7.49
C GLN A 113 -8.17 12.36 -6.37
N ILE A 114 -6.87 12.18 -6.15
CA ILE A 114 -6.35 11.33 -5.08
C ILE A 114 -6.08 12.22 -3.87
N VAL A 115 -7.10 12.39 -3.04
CA VAL A 115 -7.04 13.16 -1.79
C VAL A 115 -6.86 12.18 -0.63
N PRO A 116 -5.88 12.40 0.26
CA PRO A 116 -5.63 11.48 1.35
C PRO A 116 -6.70 11.56 2.44
N MET A 117 -7.08 10.41 2.96
CA MET A 117 -7.85 10.28 4.19
C MET A 117 -6.96 10.61 5.40
N LYS A 118 -7.60 10.86 6.55
CA LYS A 118 -6.89 11.12 7.81
C LYS A 118 -6.05 9.91 8.22
N ALA A 119 -4.78 10.16 8.56
CA ALA A 119 -3.87 9.11 8.99
C ALA A 119 -4.11 8.70 10.45
N ALA A 120 -4.03 7.38 10.71
CA ALA A 120 -3.74 6.89 12.04
C ALA A 120 -2.26 7.18 12.33
N PHE A 121 -2.01 8.07 13.26
CA PHE A 121 -0.68 8.63 13.49
C PHE A 121 -0.42 8.84 14.99
N ASP A 122 0.82 8.66 15.37
CA ASP A 122 1.31 9.00 16.72
C ASP A 122 2.70 9.62 16.60
N HIS A 123 2.82 10.86 17.06
CA HIS A 123 4.04 11.65 16.98
C HIS A 123 5.25 10.99 17.70
N ASN A 124 4.98 10.16 18.71
CA ASN A 124 6.04 9.43 19.40
C ASN A 124 6.74 8.40 18.50
N TYR A 125 6.04 7.90 17.48
CA TYR A 125 6.55 6.91 16.52
C TYR A 125 7.23 7.52 15.31
N ALA A 126 6.85 8.73 14.91
CA ALA A 126 7.45 9.43 13.77
C ALA A 126 7.66 10.91 14.06
N LYS A 127 8.60 11.20 14.94
CA LYS A 127 8.88 12.52 15.55
C LYS A 127 9.20 13.66 14.58
N ARG A 128 9.57 13.34 13.33
CA ARG A 128 9.93 14.33 12.30
C ARG A 128 8.77 14.75 11.42
N LEU A 129 7.62 14.10 11.57
CA LEU A 129 6.41 14.45 10.84
C LEU A 129 5.54 15.34 11.71
N ASP A 130 5.05 16.44 11.12
CA ASP A 130 4.21 17.42 11.81
C ASP A 130 3.04 17.81 10.87
N GLY A 131 2.11 16.88 10.72
CA GLY A 131 0.91 17.07 9.90
C GLY A 131 -0.35 17.05 10.74
N ASP A 132 -1.38 17.75 10.29
CA ASP A 132 -2.67 17.93 10.99
C ASP A 132 -3.80 17.06 10.42
N ASN A 133 -3.59 16.40 9.29
CA ASN A 133 -4.57 15.49 8.70
C ASN A 133 -4.52 14.10 9.38
N ILE A 134 -4.75 14.08 10.68
CA ILE A 134 -4.65 12.90 11.52
C ILE A 134 -5.95 12.61 12.28
N MET A 135 -6.08 11.39 12.79
CA MET A 135 -7.18 10.95 13.65
C MET A 135 -6.94 11.44 15.09
N VAL A 136 -7.37 12.68 15.38
CA VAL A 136 -7.16 13.29 16.71
C VAL A 136 -8.05 12.64 17.77
N GLY A 137 -7.48 12.37 18.95
CA GLY A 137 -8.23 11.93 20.15
C GLY A 137 -8.74 10.49 20.09
N LYS A 138 -8.37 9.70 19.09
CA LYS A 138 -8.74 8.29 18.96
C LYS A 138 -7.76 7.37 19.69
N THR A 139 -8.30 6.34 20.31
CA THR A 139 -7.55 5.19 20.82
C THR A 139 -7.03 4.33 19.67
N ARG A 140 -6.09 3.40 19.92
CA ARG A 140 -5.60 2.45 18.91
C ARG A 140 -6.73 1.64 18.28
N TRP A 141 -7.69 1.20 19.09
CA TRP A 141 -8.84 0.45 18.58
C TRP A 141 -9.76 1.32 17.70
N GLU A 142 -10.04 2.55 18.11
CA GLU A 142 -10.83 3.48 17.29
C GLU A 142 -10.14 3.87 15.98
N MET A 143 -8.80 3.93 15.96
CA MET A 143 -8.04 4.09 14.73
C MET A 143 -8.22 2.87 13.82
N VAL A 144 -8.10 1.65 14.35
CA VAL A 144 -8.34 0.41 13.61
C VAL A 144 -9.74 0.39 13.00
N GLU A 145 -10.78 0.67 13.76
CA GLU A 145 -12.16 0.67 13.26
C GLU A 145 -12.38 1.73 12.19
N GLN A 146 -11.77 2.92 12.31
CA GLN A 146 -11.83 3.94 11.27
C GLN A 146 -11.12 3.49 9.99
N LEU A 147 -9.93 2.89 10.09
CA LEU A 147 -9.19 2.37 8.95
C LEU A 147 -9.97 1.26 8.23
N ARG A 148 -10.64 0.39 8.97
CA ARG A 148 -11.52 -0.65 8.41
C ARG A 148 -12.70 -0.03 7.67
N GLU A 149 -13.31 1.00 8.25
CA GLU A 149 -14.40 1.74 7.60
C GLU A 149 -13.91 2.43 6.32
N ASP A 150 -12.76 3.08 6.35
CA ASP A 150 -12.14 3.72 5.19
C ASP A 150 -11.92 2.72 4.04
N ILE A 151 -11.41 1.51 4.34
CA ILE A 151 -11.22 0.44 3.35
C ILE A 151 -12.58 0.01 2.74
N ARG A 152 -13.60 -0.20 3.57
CA ARG A 152 -14.95 -0.58 3.11
C ARG A 152 -15.58 0.51 2.24
N ASN A 153 -15.48 1.77 2.67
CA ASN A 153 -16.00 2.91 1.93
C ASN A 153 -15.27 3.09 0.61
N PHE A 154 -13.94 2.99 0.60
CA PHE A 154 -13.16 3.04 -0.62
C PHE A 154 -13.58 1.94 -1.62
N LYS A 155 -13.74 0.69 -1.15
CA LYS A 155 -14.22 -0.41 -2.01
C LYS A 155 -15.56 -0.08 -2.63
N LYS A 156 -16.50 0.40 -1.84
CA LYS A 156 -17.86 0.73 -2.28
C LYS A 156 -17.90 1.92 -3.24
N GLU A 157 -17.25 3.03 -2.88
CA GLU A 157 -17.30 4.29 -3.64
C GLU A 157 -16.55 4.19 -4.97
N LYS A 158 -15.42 3.50 -4.98
CA LYS A 158 -14.59 3.33 -6.19
C LYS A 158 -14.96 2.10 -7.00
N GLY A 159 -15.87 1.26 -6.51
CA GLY A 159 -16.28 0.03 -7.18
C GLY A 159 -15.10 -0.91 -7.44
N VAL A 160 -14.24 -1.12 -6.43
CA VAL A 160 -13.10 -2.04 -6.54
C VAL A 160 -13.42 -3.39 -5.90
N ASP A 161 -12.99 -4.46 -6.56
CA ASP A 161 -13.29 -5.83 -6.14
C ASP A 161 -12.32 -6.32 -5.06
N ARG A 162 -11.08 -5.87 -5.15
CA ARG A 162 -9.96 -6.25 -4.28
C ARG A 162 -9.21 -5.01 -3.83
N VAL A 163 -8.63 -5.09 -2.64
CA VAL A 163 -7.76 -4.03 -2.10
C VAL A 163 -6.45 -4.64 -1.64
N VAL A 164 -5.37 -3.92 -1.84
CA VAL A 164 -4.08 -4.11 -1.18
C VAL A 164 -3.71 -2.83 -0.45
N VAL A 165 -3.20 -2.96 0.76
CA VAL A 165 -2.71 -1.81 1.54
C VAL A 165 -1.19 -1.83 1.53
N LEU A 166 -0.59 -0.71 1.14
CA LEU A 166 0.86 -0.53 1.05
C LEU A 166 1.31 0.55 2.04
N TRP A 167 2.19 0.19 2.96
CA TRP A 167 2.89 1.17 3.79
C TRP A 167 4.08 1.74 3.01
N ALA A 168 4.02 3.01 2.66
CA ALA A 168 5.11 3.78 2.04
C ALA A 168 5.43 5.05 2.85
N ALA A 169 4.92 5.13 4.08
CA ALA A 169 5.22 6.20 5.02
C ALA A 169 6.62 6.04 5.65
N SER A 170 7.01 7.01 6.43
CA SER A 170 8.29 7.00 7.16
C SER A 170 8.41 5.79 8.10
N THR A 171 9.63 5.35 8.31
CA THR A 171 9.95 4.32 9.30
C THR A 171 9.60 4.80 10.70
N GLU A 172 8.86 3.99 11.42
CA GLU A 172 8.49 4.23 12.82
C GLU A 172 9.62 3.88 13.79
N VAL A 173 9.51 4.38 15.01
CA VAL A 173 10.39 3.97 16.11
C VAL A 173 10.21 2.47 16.37
N TYR A 174 11.31 1.77 16.58
CA TYR A 174 11.32 0.35 16.88
C TYR A 174 10.54 0.03 18.16
N VAL A 175 9.65 -0.93 18.08
CA VAL A 175 8.94 -1.53 19.22
C VAL A 175 9.48 -2.91 19.45
N PRO A 176 10.08 -3.19 20.62
CA PRO A 176 10.48 -4.55 20.97
C PRO A 176 9.29 -5.50 21.00
N VAL A 177 9.50 -6.73 20.57
CA VAL A 177 8.45 -7.75 20.66
C VAL A 177 8.19 -8.11 22.11
N ASP A 178 6.93 -8.01 22.53
CA ASP A 178 6.46 -8.46 23.83
C ASP A 178 5.54 -9.67 23.64
N GLU A 179 5.87 -10.80 24.28
CA GLU A 179 5.09 -12.05 24.23
C GLU A 179 3.66 -11.88 24.73
N LYS A 180 3.43 -10.95 25.66
CA LYS A 180 2.09 -10.68 26.22
C LYS A 180 1.19 -9.88 25.29
N CYS A 181 1.76 -9.28 24.24
CA CYS A 181 1.04 -8.40 23.33
C CYS A 181 1.04 -8.93 21.90
N HIS A 182 2.19 -9.45 21.40
CA HIS A 182 2.38 -9.63 19.96
C HIS A 182 2.26 -11.09 19.46
N TYR A 183 2.28 -12.11 20.33
CA TYR A 183 2.31 -13.50 19.91
C TYR A 183 0.93 -14.12 19.65
N LYS A 184 -0.14 -13.53 20.16
CA LYS A 184 -1.50 -14.03 19.93
C LYS A 184 -2.41 -12.90 19.49
N LEU A 185 -3.28 -13.18 18.54
CA LEU A 185 -4.24 -12.20 18.04
C LEU A 185 -5.13 -11.62 19.15
N ALA A 186 -5.58 -12.47 20.09
CA ALA A 186 -6.41 -12.01 21.20
C ALA A 186 -5.69 -11.01 22.14
N ASP A 187 -4.38 -11.23 22.37
CA ASP A 187 -3.56 -10.36 23.20
C ASP A 187 -3.28 -9.02 22.48
N LEU A 188 -3.01 -9.07 21.16
CA LEU A 188 -2.86 -7.90 20.33
C LEU A 188 -4.13 -7.03 20.30
N GLU A 189 -5.29 -7.65 20.13
CA GLU A 189 -6.58 -6.95 20.18
C GLU A 189 -6.87 -6.35 21.57
N ALA A 190 -6.51 -7.07 22.62
CA ALA A 190 -6.66 -6.57 23.99
C ALA A 190 -5.79 -5.33 24.24
N ALA A 191 -4.54 -5.34 23.77
CA ALA A 191 -3.64 -4.21 23.84
C ALA A 191 -4.15 -3.00 23.02
N MET A 192 -4.65 -3.21 21.81
CA MET A 192 -5.28 -2.16 21.00
C MET A 192 -6.51 -1.56 21.68
N LYS A 193 -7.37 -2.39 22.28
CA LYS A 193 -8.55 -1.95 23.04
C LYS A 193 -8.20 -1.23 24.34
N ALA A 194 -7.07 -1.57 24.96
CA ALA A 194 -6.53 -0.88 26.12
C ALA A 194 -5.80 0.43 25.78
N ASP A 195 -5.71 0.81 24.51
CA ASP A 195 -4.96 1.97 24.00
C ASP A 195 -3.48 1.92 24.39
N ASP A 196 -2.88 0.73 24.32
CA ASP A 196 -1.46 0.54 24.63
C ASP A 196 -0.58 1.22 23.58
N LYS A 197 -0.20 2.46 23.86
CA LYS A 197 0.63 3.29 22.98
C LYS A 197 2.11 2.95 23.02
N GLU A 198 2.55 2.14 23.96
CA GLU A 198 3.94 1.72 24.08
C GLU A 198 4.24 0.53 23.17
N HIS A 199 3.32 -0.42 23.06
CA HIS A 199 3.53 -1.66 22.31
C HIS A 199 2.81 -1.68 20.96
N ILE A 200 1.82 -0.82 20.71
CA ILE A 200 1.05 -0.78 19.48
C ILE A 200 1.43 0.44 18.63
N ALA A 201 2.26 0.21 17.62
CA ALA A 201 2.61 1.22 16.62
C ALA A 201 1.45 1.49 15.66
N PRO A 202 1.32 2.69 15.08
CA PRO A 202 0.34 3.00 14.04
C PRO A 202 0.36 2.02 12.86
N SER A 203 1.52 1.58 12.38
CA SER A 203 1.62 0.59 11.30
C SER A 203 0.94 -0.74 11.62
N MET A 204 0.94 -1.16 12.91
CA MET A 204 0.21 -2.36 13.34
C MET A 204 -1.31 -2.17 13.22
N CYS A 205 -1.83 -0.95 13.46
CA CYS A 205 -3.24 -0.64 13.27
C CYS A 205 -3.64 -0.77 11.79
N TYR A 206 -2.82 -0.26 10.87
CA TYR A 206 -3.05 -0.43 9.42
C TYR A 206 -2.97 -1.89 8.98
N ALA A 207 -1.96 -2.62 9.43
CA ALA A 207 -1.81 -4.04 9.10
C ALA A 207 -3.02 -4.85 9.59
N TYR A 208 -3.41 -4.66 10.86
CA TYR A 208 -4.59 -5.31 11.43
C TYR A 208 -5.86 -4.97 10.63
N ALA A 209 -6.12 -3.69 10.38
CA ALA A 209 -7.30 -3.23 9.67
C ALA A 209 -7.37 -3.82 8.25
N ALA A 210 -6.24 -3.82 7.51
CA ALA A 210 -6.16 -4.42 6.18
C ALA A 210 -6.50 -5.91 6.21
N LEU A 211 -5.84 -6.68 7.07
CA LEU A 211 -6.04 -8.13 7.18
C LEU A 211 -7.47 -8.47 7.64
N ALA A 212 -8.03 -7.72 8.59
CA ALA A 212 -9.41 -7.90 9.04
C ALA A 212 -10.45 -7.65 7.93
N GLU A 213 -10.15 -6.79 6.96
CA GLU A 213 -11.00 -6.55 5.77
C GLU A 213 -10.63 -7.44 4.57
N GLY A 214 -9.77 -8.45 4.78
CA GLY A 214 -9.34 -9.39 3.74
C GLY A 214 -8.44 -8.78 2.68
N ALA A 215 -7.77 -7.67 2.99
CA ALA A 215 -6.81 -7.00 2.13
C ALA A 215 -5.37 -7.40 2.54
N PRO A 216 -4.52 -7.85 1.61
CA PRO A 216 -3.10 -8.03 1.88
C PRO A 216 -2.46 -6.71 2.32
N PHE A 217 -1.51 -6.80 3.26
CA PHE A 217 -0.71 -5.67 3.71
C PHE A 217 0.74 -5.82 3.26
N ILE A 218 1.31 -4.77 2.68
CA ILE A 218 2.69 -4.73 2.20
C ILE A 218 3.44 -3.67 3.00
N MET A 219 4.50 -4.09 3.69
CA MET A 219 5.39 -3.18 4.41
C MET A 219 6.51 -2.70 3.47
N GLY A 220 6.41 -1.46 2.99
CA GLY A 220 7.40 -0.84 2.11
C GLY A 220 8.51 -0.06 2.82
N ALA A 221 8.47 0.00 4.16
CA ALA A 221 9.49 0.62 5.00
C ALA A 221 10.12 -0.42 5.95
N PRO A 222 11.34 -0.22 6.45
CA PRO A 222 12.01 -1.17 7.33
C PRO A 222 11.50 -1.07 8.79
N ASN A 223 10.18 -1.18 8.98
CA ASN A 223 9.58 -1.22 10.31
C ASN A 223 9.74 -2.62 10.89
N THR A 224 10.64 -2.78 11.84
CA THR A 224 11.00 -4.08 12.42
C THR A 224 9.91 -4.71 13.29
N CYS A 225 8.91 -3.93 13.72
CA CYS A 225 7.77 -4.43 14.49
C CYS A 225 6.87 -5.43 13.73
N LEU A 226 7.03 -5.57 12.42
CA LEU A 226 6.31 -6.55 11.59
C LEU A 226 7.21 -7.69 11.07
N LEU A 227 8.49 -7.74 11.44
CA LEU A 227 9.43 -8.78 10.99
C LEU A 227 8.98 -10.21 11.34
N TYR A 228 8.27 -10.39 12.46
CA TYR A 228 7.80 -11.70 12.89
C TYR A 228 6.62 -12.25 12.07
N THR A 229 5.98 -11.43 11.26
CA THR A 229 4.96 -11.92 10.31
C THR A 229 5.55 -12.30 8.96
N SER A 230 6.80 -11.89 8.68
CA SER A 230 7.50 -12.20 7.43
C SER A 230 8.44 -13.43 7.53
N ASP A 231 8.92 -13.79 8.72
CA ASP A 231 9.74 -14.98 8.91
C ASP A 231 9.01 -16.31 8.62
N ALA A 232 7.68 -16.29 8.65
CA ALA A 232 6.87 -17.43 8.21
C ALA A 232 6.91 -17.69 6.69
N ALA A 233 7.59 -16.83 5.92
CA ALA A 233 7.75 -17.00 4.46
C ALA A 233 9.11 -17.62 4.08
N ASP A 234 10.03 -17.77 5.03
CA ASP A 234 11.39 -18.30 4.81
C ASP A 234 11.55 -19.77 5.28
N GLU A 235 10.46 -20.42 5.76
CA GLU A 235 10.44 -21.87 6.07
C GLU A 235 9.80 -22.73 4.96
#